data_d9fae3170fc062d641000b36cd1abc0c
#
_entry.id   d9fae3170fc062d641000b36cd1abc0c
#
_cell.length_a   1.000
_cell.length_b   1.000
_cell.length_c   1.000
_cell.angle_alpha   90.00
_cell.angle_beta   90.00
_cell.angle_gamma   90.00
#
_symmetry.space_group_name_H-M   'P 1'
#
loop_
_entity.id
_entity.type
_entity.pdbx_description
1 polymer ?
#
loop_
_entity_poly.entity_id
_entity_poly.type
_entity_poly.pdbx_seq_one_letter_code
_entity_poly.pdbx_strand_id
1 'polypeptide(L)' 'MFRGRVQATSSHGKTYVKIYIYREFGGEELVKHIGKEVEGLLVIKDESP' A
#
# COMPACT_ATOMS: atom_id res chain seq x y z
N MET A 1 7.32 -11.62 0.78
CA MET A 1 6.14 -11.15 0.01
C MET A 1 5.42 -10.07 0.78
N PHE A 2 5.05 -9.02 0.10
CA PHE A 2 4.30 -7.95 0.73
C PHE A 2 2.81 -8.23 0.72
N ARG A 3 2.14 -7.81 1.76
CA ARG A 3 0.70 -7.80 1.82
C ARG A 3 0.22 -6.50 2.41
N GLY A 4 -0.89 -6.03 1.91
CA GLY A 4 -1.44 -4.79 2.39
C GLY A 4 -2.86 -4.58 1.91
N ARG A 5 -3.36 -3.39 2.14
CA ARG A 5 -4.71 -3.04 1.76
C ARG A 5 -4.69 -1.72 1.01
N VAL A 6 -5.42 -1.69 -0.08
CA VAL A 6 -5.61 -0.45 -0.84
C VAL A 6 -6.58 0.44 -0.07
N GLN A 7 -6.17 1.67 0.13
CA GLN A 7 -6.96 2.64 0.87
C GLN A 7 -7.08 3.93 0.09
N ALA A 8 -8.15 4.66 0.35
CA ALA A 8 -8.35 5.97 -0.24
C ALA A 8 -8.23 7.03 0.84
N THR A 9 -7.68 8.17 0.45
CA THR A 9 -7.63 9.33 1.32
C THR A 9 -8.03 10.54 0.51
N SER A 10 -8.74 11.47 1.12
CA SER A 10 -9.20 12.68 0.46
C SER A 10 -8.51 13.89 1.05
N SER A 11 -8.11 14.80 0.18
CA SER A 11 -7.48 16.04 0.58
C SER A 11 -7.77 17.09 -0.47
N HIS A 12 -8.25 18.25 -0.02
CA HIS A 12 -8.53 19.40 -0.91
C HIS A 12 -9.45 19.02 -2.08
N GLY A 13 -10.45 18.18 -1.81
CA GLY A 13 -11.42 17.79 -2.82
C GLY A 13 -10.92 16.74 -3.80
N LYS A 14 -9.74 16.22 -3.59
CA LYS A 14 -9.18 15.16 -4.45
C LYS A 14 -9.04 13.87 -3.67
N THR A 15 -9.19 12.77 -4.38
CA THR A 15 -9.03 11.44 -3.79
C THR A 15 -7.69 10.86 -4.23
N TYR A 16 -6.93 10.41 -3.26
CA TYR A 16 -5.65 9.75 -3.49
C TYR A 16 -5.75 8.31 -3.04
N VAL A 17 -5.01 7.45 -3.71
CA VAL A 17 -4.95 6.04 -3.37
C VAL A 17 -3.60 5.78 -2.73
N LYS A 18 -3.62 5.03 -1.64
CA LYS A 18 -2.38 4.58 -1.01
C LYS A 18 -2.54 3.13 -0.58
N ILE A 19 -1.43 2.48 -0.38
CA ILE A 19 -1.41 1.08 0.03
C ILE A 19 -0.80 1.02 1.42
N TYR A 20 -1.57 0.47 2.35
CA TYR A 20 -1.09 0.20 3.70
C TYR A 20 -0.49 -1.19 3.69
N ILE A 21 0.80 -1.30 3.95
CA ILE A 21 1.48 -2.58 3.98
C ILE A 21 1.59 -3.05 5.42
N TYR A 22 1.09 -4.26 5.66
CA TYR A 22 1.08 -4.81 7.02
C TYR A 22 2.50 -4.98 7.53
N ARG A 23 2.70 -4.64 8.80
CA ARG A 23 4.02 -4.66 9.39
C ARG A 23 4.69 -6.01 9.26
N GLU A 24 3.97 -7.08 9.52
CA GLU A 24 4.50 -8.44 9.48
C GLU A 24 4.63 -9.00 8.07
N PHE A 25 4.11 -8.29 7.07
CA PHE A 25 4.20 -8.70 5.67
C PHE A 25 4.97 -7.69 4.84
N GLY A 26 6.11 -7.27 5.35
CA GLY A 26 7.02 -6.41 4.64
C GLY A 26 7.03 -4.96 5.09
N GLY A 27 6.04 -4.53 5.88
CA GLY A 27 5.97 -3.14 6.31
C GLY A 27 7.16 -2.71 7.15
N GLU A 28 7.59 -3.56 8.06
CA GLU A 28 8.70 -3.22 8.93
C GLU A 28 10.00 -3.03 8.15
N GLU A 29 10.20 -3.86 7.14
CA GLU A 29 11.36 -3.71 6.27
C GLU A 29 11.33 -2.39 5.49
N LEU A 30 10.14 -1.96 5.11
CA LEU A 30 9.98 -0.76 4.30
C LEU A 30 10.09 0.53 5.09
N VAL A 31 10.02 0.48 6.41
CA VAL A 31 10.11 1.69 7.23
C VAL A 31 11.38 2.45 6.92
N LYS A 32 12.48 1.77 6.70
CA LYS A 32 13.76 2.41 6.42
C LYS A 32 13.83 3.06 5.05
N HIS A 33 12.79 2.88 4.24
CA HIS A 33 12.74 3.45 2.89
C HIS A 33 11.67 4.54 2.77
N ILE A 34 11.18 5.04 3.88
CA ILE A 34 10.19 6.11 3.87
C ILE A 34 10.72 7.30 3.10
N GLY A 35 9.88 7.86 2.24
CA GLY A 35 10.23 9.01 1.41
C GLY A 35 10.80 8.66 0.06
N LYS A 36 11.08 7.38 -0.18
CA LYS A 36 11.62 6.95 -1.48
C LYS A 36 10.50 6.52 -2.39
N GLU A 37 10.71 6.70 -3.68
CA GLU A 37 9.79 6.19 -4.67
C GLU A 37 10.05 4.71 -4.88
N VAL A 38 8.96 3.99 -5.19
CA VAL A 38 9.05 2.56 -5.47
C VAL A 38 8.24 2.27 -6.71
N GLU A 39 8.57 1.19 -7.38
CA GLU A 39 7.78 0.70 -8.50
C GLU A 39 7.77 -0.81 -8.48
N GLY A 40 6.71 -1.39 -9.03
CA GLY A 40 6.59 -2.84 -9.04
C GLY A 40 5.22 -3.26 -9.51
N LEU A 41 4.89 -4.50 -9.23
CA LEU A 41 3.64 -5.11 -9.64
C LEU A 41 2.82 -5.46 -8.40
N LEU A 42 1.50 -5.41 -8.58
CA LEU A 42 0.56 -5.78 -7.53
C LEU A 42 -0.27 -6.97 -7.98
N VAL A 43 -0.61 -7.80 -7.05
CA VAL A 43 -1.60 -8.85 -7.25
C VAL A 43 -2.83 -8.47 -6.46
N ILE A 44 -3.94 -8.28 -7.16
CA ILE A 44 -5.19 -7.94 -6.50
C ILE A 44 -5.88 -9.22 -6.08
N LYS A 45 -6.16 -9.33 -4.80
CA LYS A 45 -6.89 -10.47 -4.27
C LYS A 45 -8.35 -10.10 -4.23
N ASP A 46 -9.11 -10.63 -5.15
CA ASP A 46 -10.54 -10.40 -5.21
C ASP A 46 -11.25 -11.49 -4.43
N GLU A 47 -11.81 -11.11 -3.31
CA GLU A 47 -12.51 -12.04 -2.44
C GLU A 47 -14.00 -12.12 -2.73
N SER A 48 -14.45 -11.43 -3.74
CA SER A 48 -15.87 -11.46 -4.11
C SER A 48 -16.27 -12.86 -4.53
N PRO A 49 -17.37 -13.38 -4.04
CA PRO A 49 -17.87 -14.67 -4.47
C PRO A 49 -18.34 -14.65 -5.92
#